data_eb62d89ff9721b7ce676f74f3d974e83
#
_entry.id   eb62d89ff9721b7ce676f74f3d974e83
#
_cell.length_a   1.000
_cell.length_b   1.000
_cell.length_c   1.000
_cell.angle_alpha   90.00
_cell.angle_beta   90.00
_cell.angle_gamma   90.00
#
_symmetry.space_group_name_H-M   'P 1'
#
loop_
_entity.id
_entity.type
_entity.pdbx_description
1 polymer ?
#
loop_
_entity_poly.entity_id
_entity_poly.type
_entity_poly.pdbx_seq_one_letter_code
_entity_poly.pdbx_strand_id
1 'polypeptide(L)'
;MLRFLCKLREPEIIEPLVPSIKACLNHRHSYVRKNAALAIYHIHKHHGSALVPDGADLMNDFIRAETEVGSRRNAFLMLFNEAEEVAIEFLAAHADGLDDFGDGFALLVLELTRKVCRRDPRQKSRFVRFLFQLLGSQSAAVSYEAAWTLVSLSSAPTAVRAAAATYTALLSSQSDNNVKLIVLERLAEMKQRQSRVLTEVLMDMLRALSSPNVDICKRTLEIAIDLVSPRNIEEVVGVLKREVVRTRDSDLENCSEYRTMLIQAIHTCSLKYPEIAGSVVHVLMDFLGVDGAMDVIVFVRANMEQNAPLRSGLLKKLVNTLCEIRSSPVLSVSLWIIGEYAEGEELLKLGFDEIANAMGNTPFVCCQVTDAANTNPGRISENSRSVVLADGTYASQAGAMESQAYGDKTNISPLRAFVSNGDSFLGTVAVSSLTKIVLKSRALYGTNSTLTKQRQLVMLAVCCGVADLIERSTSEKQYSPCKSVNSTSPIFSGASADCIERLALFARLILDTEIQAATVEAYLSDSKISFSQYLRHASNSTLVVEPSSKNLSTPALAQVDDLISWRQLRQVTSASGAVALCDGA
;
A
#
# COMPACT_ATOMS: atom_id res chain seq x y z
N MET A 1 -53.38 6.20 14.13
CA MET A 1 -53.84 7.51 14.62
C MET A 1 -52.70 8.39 15.12
N LEU A 2 -52.00 8.08 16.23
CA LEU A 2 -50.96 8.97 16.82
C LEU A 2 -49.89 9.45 15.82
N ARG A 3 -49.36 8.56 14.94
CA ARG A 3 -48.42 8.95 13.89
C ARG A 3 -49.01 9.89 12.83
N PHE A 4 -50.30 9.81 12.59
CA PHE A 4 -50.98 10.72 11.68
C PHE A 4 -51.12 12.10 12.29
N LEU A 5 -51.38 12.18 13.59
CA LEU A 5 -51.48 13.46 14.33
C LEU A 5 -50.14 14.24 14.30
N CYS A 6 -49.02 13.56 14.24
CA CYS A 6 -47.69 14.22 14.06
C CYS A 6 -47.57 14.99 12.72
N LYS A 7 -48.41 14.72 11.75
CA LYS A 7 -48.42 15.38 10.42
C LYS A 7 -49.41 16.50 10.29
N LEU A 8 -50.39 16.59 11.21
CA LEU A 8 -51.37 17.67 11.23
C LEU A 8 -50.72 18.95 11.75
N ARG A 9 -51.10 20.07 11.14
CA ARG A 9 -50.59 21.41 11.51
C ARG A 9 -51.70 22.36 11.97
N GLU A 10 -52.96 21.95 11.83
CA GLU A 10 -54.12 22.77 12.19
C GLU A 10 -54.39 22.65 13.69
N PRO A 11 -54.22 23.75 14.48
CA PRO A 11 -54.38 23.73 15.93
C PRO A 11 -55.82 23.38 16.35
N GLU A 12 -56.85 23.85 15.61
CA GLU A 12 -58.26 23.62 15.89
C GLU A 12 -58.64 22.13 15.87
N ILE A 13 -57.96 21.32 15.04
CA ILE A 13 -58.19 19.88 14.98
C ILE A 13 -57.44 19.14 16.09
N ILE A 14 -56.26 19.64 16.51
CA ILE A 14 -55.41 18.98 17.46
C ILE A 14 -55.84 19.24 18.89
N GLU A 15 -56.30 20.47 19.22
CA GLU A 15 -56.63 20.90 20.57
C GLU A 15 -57.63 19.96 21.29
N PRO A 16 -58.77 19.54 20.69
CA PRO A 16 -59.68 18.61 21.36
C PRO A 16 -59.11 17.21 21.54
N LEU A 17 -58.04 16.85 20.82
CA LEU A 17 -57.41 15.53 20.90
C LEU A 17 -56.26 15.48 21.93
N VAL A 18 -55.72 16.61 22.38
CA VAL A 18 -54.61 16.69 23.33
C VAL A 18 -54.84 15.88 24.61
N PRO A 19 -56.01 15.95 25.27
CA PRO A 19 -56.28 15.16 26.47
C PRO A 19 -56.18 13.65 26.22
N SER A 20 -56.72 13.20 25.07
CA SER A 20 -56.66 11.80 24.68
C SER A 20 -55.22 11.34 24.36
N ILE A 21 -54.39 12.22 23.77
CA ILE A 21 -52.98 11.94 23.48
C ILE A 21 -52.21 11.84 24.80
N LYS A 22 -52.44 12.74 25.76
CA LYS A 22 -51.83 12.68 27.11
C LYS A 22 -52.21 11.38 27.84
N ALA A 23 -53.48 10.95 27.76
CA ALA A 23 -53.94 9.69 28.33
C ALA A 23 -53.25 8.46 27.71
N CYS A 24 -52.84 8.53 26.43
CA CYS A 24 -52.09 7.46 25.77
C CYS A 24 -50.66 7.25 26.32
N LEU A 25 -50.10 8.21 27.07
CA LEU A 25 -48.81 8.02 27.75
C LEU A 25 -48.86 6.92 28.82
N ASN A 26 -50.05 6.72 29.44
CA ASN A 26 -50.26 5.70 30.46
C ASN A 26 -50.85 4.39 29.89
N HIS A 27 -50.84 4.24 28.56
CA HIS A 27 -51.39 3.06 27.94
C HIS A 27 -50.57 1.81 28.20
N ARG A 28 -51.22 0.64 28.38
CA ARG A 28 -50.55 -0.64 28.70
C ARG A 28 -49.49 -1.08 27.67
N HIS A 29 -49.70 -0.79 26.37
CA HIS A 29 -48.78 -1.15 25.31
C HIS A 29 -47.71 -0.08 25.11
N SER A 30 -46.45 -0.45 25.18
CA SER A 30 -45.28 0.42 24.97
C SER A 30 -45.28 1.10 23.60
N TYR A 31 -45.76 0.42 22.55
CA TYR A 31 -45.90 1.02 21.22
C TYR A 31 -46.83 2.25 21.20
N VAL A 32 -47.90 2.22 21.98
CA VAL A 32 -48.83 3.39 22.08
C VAL A 32 -48.11 4.49 22.86
N ARG A 33 -47.50 4.20 23.99
CA ARG A 33 -46.78 5.17 24.81
C ARG A 33 -45.64 5.86 24.03
N LYS A 34 -44.86 5.06 23.28
CA LYS A 34 -43.78 5.56 22.42
C LYS A 34 -44.29 6.56 21.36
N ASN A 35 -45.42 6.26 20.71
CA ASN A 35 -45.98 7.16 19.70
C ASN A 35 -46.74 8.35 20.33
N ALA A 36 -47.26 8.22 21.54
CA ALA A 36 -47.85 9.32 22.29
C ALA A 36 -46.77 10.36 22.69
N ALA A 37 -45.63 9.91 23.22
CA ALA A 37 -44.51 10.80 23.51
C ALA A 37 -44.00 11.53 22.26
N LEU A 38 -43.92 10.85 21.12
CA LEU A 38 -43.52 11.46 19.85
C LEU A 38 -44.57 12.47 19.36
N ALA A 39 -45.88 12.16 19.52
CA ALA A 39 -46.97 13.06 19.13
C ALA A 39 -46.95 14.35 19.95
N ILE A 40 -46.76 14.24 21.28
CA ILE A 40 -46.65 15.41 22.16
C ILE A 40 -45.45 16.26 21.77
N TYR A 41 -44.30 15.64 21.48
CA TYR A 41 -43.13 16.37 21.00
C TYR A 41 -43.41 17.12 19.70
N HIS A 42 -44.04 16.49 18.71
CA HIS A 42 -44.36 17.15 17.45
C HIS A 42 -45.36 18.30 17.61
N ILE A 43 -46.38 18.11 18.46
CA ILE A 43 -47.36 19.15 18.75
C ILE A 43 -46.68 20.34 19.43
N HIS A 44 -45.86 20.09 20.43
CA HIS A 44 -45.10 21.12 21.12
C HIS A 44 -44.14 21.88 20.20
N LYS A 45 -43.42 21.14 19.32
CA LYS A 45 -42.52 21.72 18.34
C LYS A 45 -43.21 22.66 17.34
N HIS A 46 -44.43 22.34 16.91
CA HIS A 46 -45.13 23.14 15.90
C HIS A 46 -45.99 24.25 16.48
N HIS A 47 -46.58 24.04 17.64
CA HIS A 47 -47.52 24.97 18.26
C HIS A 47 -46.99 25.60 19.56
N GLY A 48 -45.78 25.23 19.98
CA GLY A 48 -45.17 25.71 21.22
C GLY A 48 -45.96 25.31 22.45
N SER A 49 -45.89 26.14 23.47
CA SER A 49 -46.65 25.95 24.72
C SER A 49 -48.12 26.26 24.64
N ALA A 50 -48.64 26.70 23.49
CA ALA A 50 -50.06 27.08 23.35
C ALA A 50 -51.01 25.88 23.55
N LEU A 51 -50.70 24.72 22.96
CA LEU A 51 -51.51 23.52 23.05
C LEU A 51 -51.09 22.57 24.19
N VAL A 52 -49.83 22.55 24.55
CA VAL A 52 -49.28 21.70 25.63
C VAL A 52 -48.31 22.51 26.49
N PRO A 53 -48.81 23.38 27.38
CA PRO A 53 -47.96 24.23 28.20
C PRO A 53 -47.11 23.45 29.20
N ASP A 54 -47.60 22.31 29.67
CA ASP A 54 -46.97 21.39 30.63
C ASP A 54 -46.15 20.28 29.94
N GLY A 55 -45.80 20.45 28.66
CA GLY A 55 -45.17 19.40 27.85
C GLY A 55 -43.84 18.94 28.40
N ALA A 56 -42.98 19.84 28.88
CA ALA A 56 -41.68 19.50 29.44
C ALA A 56 -41.80 18.73 30.76
N ASP A 57 -42.64 19.19 31.69
CA ASP A 57 -42.86 18.54 32.95
C ASP A 57 -43.47 17.14 32.77
N LEU A 58 -44.45 17.04 31.90
CA LEU A 58 -45.10 15.78 31.55
C LEU A 58 -44.10 14.76 30.98
N MET A 59 -43.19 15.20 30.13
CA MET A 59 -42.15 14.29 29.60
C MET A 59 -41.10 13.95 30.62
N ASN A 60 -40.77 14.83 31.54
CA ASN A 60 -39.83 14.54 32.64
C ASN A 60 -40.43 13.49 33.60
N ASP A 61 -41.70 13.60 33.94
CA ASP A 61 -42.37 12.60 34.76
C ASP A 61 -42.53 11.28 34.03
N PHE A 62 -42.86 11.34 32.74
CA PHE A 62 -42.97 10.14 31.90
C PHE A 62 -41.67 9.38 31.77
N ILE A 63 -40.53 10.05 31.54
CA ILE A 63 -39.23 9.38 31.35
C ILE A 63 -38.74 8.68 32.62
N ARG A 64 -39.11 9.22 33.81
CA ARG A 64 -38.81 8.63 35.12
C ARG A 64 -39.62 7.36 35.41
N ALA A 65 -40.87 7.32 34.93
CA ALA A 65 -41.80 6.19 35.16
C ALA A 65 -41.67 5.09 34.08
N GLU A 66 -41.17 5.42 32.89
CA GLU A 66 -41.16 4.52 31.75
C GLU A 66 -39.99 3.52 31.84
N THR A 67 -40.23 2.28 31.39
CA THR A 67 -39.21 1.21 31.35
C THR A 67 -38.77 0.86 29.93
N GLU A 68 -39.57 1.18 28.92
CA GLU A 68 -39.26 0.84 27.53
C GLU A 68 -38.31 1.88 26.91
N VAL A 69 -37.17 1.38 26.40
CA VAL A 69 -36.05 2.16 25.86
C VAL A 69 -36.45 3.15 24.78
N GLY A 70 -37.31 2.73 23.83
CA GLY A 70 -37.74 3.57 22.72
C GLY A 70 -38.69 4.68 23.14
N SER A 71 -39.47 4.47 24.19
CA SER A 71 -40.38 5.49 24.79
C SER A 71 -39.56 6.52 25.56
N ARG A 72 -38.59 6.07 26.37
CA ARG A 72 -37.62 6.95 27.07
C ARG A 72 -36.85 7.83 26.09
N ARG A 73 -36.37 7.24 25.01
CA ARG A 73 -35.64 7.98 23.97
C ARG A 73 -36.48 9.10 23.36
N ASN A 74 -37.76 8.82 23.05
CA ASN A 74 -38.64 9.83 22.44
C ASN A 74 -38.98 10.96 23.42
N ALA A 75 -39.18 10.65 24.70
CA ALA A 75 -39.38 11.66 25.74
C ALA A 75 -38.13 12.52 25.92
N PHE A 76 -36.96 11.89 25.98
CA PHE A 76 -35.69 12.61 26.09
C PHE A 76 -35.43 13.50 24.88
N LEU A 77 -35.82 13.06 23.65
CA LEU A 77 -35.72 13.88 22.45
C LEU A 77 -36.49 15.20 22.55
N MET A 78 -37.65 15.18 23.19
CA MET A 78 -38.40 16.39 23.47
C MET A 78 -37.70 17.29 24.48
N LEU A 79 -37.29 16.73 25.62
CA LEU A 79 -36.55 17.48 26.63
C LEU A 79 -35.26 18.08 26.07
N PHE A 80 -34.52 17.32 25.26
CA PHE A 80 -33.31 17.76 24.57
C PHE A 80 -33.53 19.01 23.70
N ASN A 81 -34.67 19.11 23.01
CA ASN A 81 -34.90 20.20 22.08
C ASN A 81 -35.61 21.41 22.73
N GLU A 82 -36.53 21.17 23.65
CA GLU A 82 -37.42 22.19 24.18
C GLU A 82 -37.11 22.61 25.62
N ALA A 83 -36.50 21.71 26.42
CA ALA A 83 -36.19 21.94 27.82
C ALA A 83 -34.80 21.39 28.18
N GLU A 84 -33.78 21.99 27.60
CA GLU A 84 -32.39 21.51 27.68
C GLU A 84 -31.88 21.37 29.12
N GLU A 85 -32.19 22.30 30.02
CA GLU A 85 -31.74 22.24 31.42
C GLU A 85 -32.36 21.04 32.16
N VAL A 86 -33.64 20.74 31.91
CA VAL A 86 -34.31 19.55 32.48
C VAL A 86 -33.65 18.25 31.97
N ALA A 87 -33.27 18.22 30.70
CA ALA A 87 -32.55 17.08 30.11
C ALA A 87 -31.18 16.89 30.78
N ILE A 88 -30.46 17.98 31.07
CA ILE A 88 -29.15 17.93 31.75
C ILE A 88 -29.31 17.48 33.22
N GLU A 89 -30.33 17.95 33.92
CA GLU A 89 -30.61 17.51 35.29
C GLU A 89 -31.00 16.03 35.35
N PHE A 90 -31.80 15.57 34.40
CA PHE A 90 -32.13 14.15 34.27
C PHE A 90 -30.87 13.29 34.08
N LEU A 91 -29.96 13.71 33.19
CA LEU A 91 -28.70 13.01 32.98
C LEU A 91 -27.82 13.01 34.23
N ALA A 92 -27.74 14.13 34.93
CA ALA A 92 -26.95 14.23 36.16
C ALA A 92 -27.46 13.26 37.24
N ALA A 93 -28.79 13.08 37.32
CA ALA A 93 -29.41 12.14 38.28
C ALA A 93 -29.18 10.66 37.91
N HIS A 94 -28.94 10.34 36.61
CA HIS A 94 -28.80 8.98 36.09
C HIS A 94 -27.39 8.71 35.56
N ALA A 95 -26.38 9.40 36.06
CA ALA A 95 -25.02 9.35 35.56
C ALA A 95 -24.39 7.95 35.50
N ASP A 96 -24.73 7.09 36.46
CA ASP A 96 -24.11 5.77 36.63
C ASP A 96 -24.88 4.63 35.96
N GLY A 97 -26.02 4.90 35.28
CA GLY A 97 -26.88 3.89 34.66
C GLY A 97 -27.23 4.18 33.19
N LEU A 98 -26.40 4.87 32.45
CA LEU A 98 -26.66 5.23 31.04
C LEU A 98 -26.74 4.02 30.09
N ASP A 99 -26.06 2.93 30.41
CA ASP A 99 -26.08 1.71 29.60
C ASP A 99 -27.45 1.04 29.57
N ASP A 100 -28.27 1.21 30.63
CA ASP A 100 -29.63 0.67 30.73
C ASP A 100 -30.65 1.36 29.80
N PHE A 101 -30.29 2.51 29.24
CA PHE A 101 -31.17 3.30 28.38
C PHE A 101 -31.04 2.95 26.90
N GLY A 102 -30.06 2.10 26.52
CA GLY A 102 -29.84 1.61 25.17
C GLY A 102 -29.16 2.61 24.23
N ASP A 103 -28.66 2.07 23.12
CA ASP A 103 -27.78 2.77 22.17
C ASP A 103 -28.38 4.06 21.59
N GLY A 104 -29.67 4.01 21.21
CA GLY A 104 -30.34 5.17 20.62
C GLY A 104 -30.51 6.34 21.60
N PHE A 105 -30.58 6.07 22.90
CA PHE A 105 -30.57 7.09 23.94
C PHE A 105 -29.16 7.65 24.14
N ALA A 106 -28.16 6.78 24.21
CA ALA A 106 -26.76 7.19 24.36
C ALA A 106 -26.32 8.13 23.22
N LEU A 107 -26.72 7.85 21.97
CA LEU A 107 -26.45 8.73 20.82
C LEU A 107 -27.12 10.11 20.96
N LEU A 108 -28.34 10.20 21.53
CA LEU A 108 -28.97 11.48 21.82
C LEU A 108 -28.24 12.25 22.91
N VAL A 109 -27.71 11.56 23.93
CA VAL A 109 -26.88 12.19 24.98
C VAL A 109 -25.62 12.80 24.38
N LEU A 110 -24.97 12.09 23.44
CA LEU A 110 -23.81 12.61 22.73
C LEU A 110 -24.15 13.85 21.90
N GLU A 111 -25.30 13.84 21.23
CA GLU A 111 -25.77 15.00 20.45
C GLU A 111 -26.10 16.20 21.35
N LEU A 112 -26.79 15.97 22.49
CA LEU A 112 -27.02 17.00 23.49
C LEU A 112 -25.68 17.59 23.98
N THR A 113 -24.73 16.74 24.32
CA THR A 113 -23.40 17.16 24.78
C THR A 113 -22.72 18.06 23.76
N ARG A 114 -22.75 17.69 22.47
CA ARG A 114 -22.19 18.50 21.39
C ARG A 114 -22.91 19.85 21.24
N LYS A 115 -24.24 19.86 21.30
CA LYS A 115 -25.06 21.08 21.18
C LYS A 115 -24.77 22.04 22.32
N VAL A 116 -24.82 21.57 23.58
CA VAL A 116 -24.59 22.39 24.79
C VAL A 116 -23.17 22.93 24.82
N CYS A 117 -22.16 22.07 24.60
CA CYS A 117 -20.75 22.48 24.66
C CYS A 117 -20.31 23.40 23.52
N ARG A 118 -21.01 23.39 22.37
CA ARG A 118 -20.80 24.39 21.30
C ARG A 118 -21.34 25.76 21.71
N ARG A 119 -22.48 25.79 22.39
CA ARG A 119 -23.10 27.03 22.83
C ARG A 119 -22.37 27.61 24.03
N ASP A 120 -22.07 26.80 25.05
CA ASP A 120 -21.36 27.19 26.26
C ASP A 120 -20.19 26.23 26.58
N PRO A 121 -18.95 26.61 26.21
CA PRO A 121 -17.76 25.80 26.50
C PRO A 121 -17.49 25.55 27.99
N ARG A 122 -18.06 26.33 28.91
CA ARG A 122 -17.85 26.18 30.35
C ARG A 122 -18.52 24.93 30.91
N GLN A 123 -19.52 24.42 30.25
CA GLN A 123 -20.25 23.23 30.67
C GLN A 123 -19.55 21.90 30.32
N LYS A 124 -18.44 21.92 29.60
CA LYS A 124 -17.70 20.71 29.22
C LYS A 124 -17.37 19.78 30.40
N SER A 125 -17.01 20.32 31.55
CA SER A 125 -16.65 19.54 32.72
C SER A 125 -17.80 18.64 33.24
N ARG A 126 -19.06 19.05 33.02
CA ARG A 126 -20.25 18.29 33.44
C ARG A 126 -20.42 17.01 32.61
N PHE A 127 -20.02 17.06 31.32
CA PHE A 127 -20.23 15.97 30.38
C PHE A 127 -19.05 15.03 30.23
N VAL A 128 -17.85 15.42 30.66
CA VAL A 128 -16.64 14.60 30.52
C VAL A 128 -16.81 13.21 31.16
N ARG A 129 -17.42 13.13 32.32
CA ARG A 129 -17.67 11.86 33.03
C ARG A 129 -18.54 10.92 32.16
N PHE A 130 -19.63 11.44 31.60
CA PHE A 130 -20.53 10.68 30.71
C PHE A 130 -19.82 10.18 29.46
N LEU A 131 -18.96 11.02 28.86
CA LEU A 131 -18.19 10.64 27.69
C LEU A 131 -17.25 9.49 27.97
N PHE A 132 -16.52 9.53 29.11
CA PHE A 132 -15.64 8.43 29.51
C PHE A 132 -16.40 7.13 29.78
N GLN A 133 -17.59 7.20 30.35
CA GLN A 133 -18.44 6.03 30.56
C GLN A 133 -18.91 5.45 29.22
N LEU A 134 -19.38 6.28 28.30
CA LEU A 134 -19.85 5.86 26.98
C LEU A 134 -18.73 5.31 26.06
N LEU A 135 -17.45 5.64 26.33
CA LEU A 135 -16.33 4.98 25.65
C LEU A 135 -16.26 3.48 25.92
N GLY A 136 -16.69 3.04 27.11
CA GLY A 136 -16.77 1.63 27.51
C GLY A 136 -18.02 0.90 27.08
N SER A 137 -18.92 1.53 26.33
CA SER A 137 -20.18 0.92 25.86
C SER A 137 -19.94 -0.32 25.01
N GLN A 138 -20.80 -1.32 25.15
CA GLN A 138 -20.80 -2.53 24.33
C GLN A 138 -21.14 -2.25 22.85
N SER A 139 -21.80 -1.14 22.58
CA SER A 139 -22.16 -0.73 21.24
C SER A 139 -21.01 -0.02 20.53
N ALA A 140 -20.52 -0.59 19.43
CA ALA A 140 -19.48 0.00 18.61
C ALA A 140 -19.83 1.41 18.10
N ALA A 141 -21.09 1.66 17.78
CA ALA A 141 -21.56 2.95 17.31
C ALA A 141 -21.48 4.02 18.41
N VAL A 142 -21.88 3.65 19.63
CA VAL A 142 -21.85 4.56 20.79
C VAL A 142 -20.41 4.89 21.19
N SER A 143 -19.54 3.87 21.31
CA SER A 143 -18.13 4.08 21.69
C SER A 143 -17.38 4.89 20.62
N TYR A 144 -17.67 4.66 19.33
CA TYR A 144 -17.10 5.42 18.22
C TYR A 144 -17.50 6.91 18.29
N GLU A 145 -18.79 7.19 18.44
CA GLU A 145 -19.30 8.58 18.53
C GLU A 145 -18.87 9.27 19.83
N ALA A 146 -18.78 8.53 20.94
CA ALA A 146 -18.26 9.06 22.20
C ALA A 146 -16.78 9.49 22.08
N ALA A 147 -15.95 8.64 21.44
CA ALA A 147 -14.55 8.95 21.17
C ALA A 147 -14.40 10.22 20.30
N TRP A 148 -15.19 10.32 19.24
CA TRP A 148 -15.20 11.51 18.37
C TRP A 148 -15.65 12.77 19.13
N THR A 149 -16.71 12.65 19.91
CA THR A 149 -17.23 13.76 20.73
C THR A 149 -16.19 14.23 21.75
N LEU A 150 -15.51 13.30 22.40
CA LEU A 150 -14.47 13.60 23.39
C LEU A 150 -13.30 14.38 22.76
N VAL A 151 -12.79 13.95 21.60
CA VAL A 151 -11.69 14.65 20.89
C VAL A 151 -12.13 16.00 20.34
N SER A 152 -13.39 16.13 19.93
CA SER A 152 -13.94 17.42 19.44
C SER A 152 -14.10 18.46 20.55
N LEU A 153 -14.35 18.01 21.77
CA LEU A 153 -14.57 18.89 22.93
C LEU A 153 -13.29 19.19 23.71
N SER A 154 -12.34 18.25 23.75
CA SER A 154 -11.13 18.38 24.56
C SER A 154 -9.89 17.97 23.77
N SER A 155 -8.89 18.84 23.75
CA SER A 155 -7.55 18.54 23.23
C SER A 155 -6.57 18.03 24.29
N ALA A 156 -7.06 17.70 25.49
CA ALA A 156 -6.23 17.17 26.56
C ALA A 156 -5.61 15.82 26.16
N PRO A 157 -4.30 15.58 26.43
CA PRO A 157 -3.65 14.33 26.03
C PRO A 157 -4.32 13.07 26.58
N THR A 158 -4.90 13.16 27.79
CA THR A 158 -5.64 12.05 28.41
C THR A 158 -6.92 11.70 27.65
N ALA A 159 -7.66 12.70 27.18
CA ALA A 159 -8.88 12.51 26.40
C ALA A 159 -8.56 11.91 25.03
N VAL A 160 -7.53 12.42 24.36
CA VAL A 160 -7.08 11.92 23.06
C VAL A 160 -6.55 10.48 23.17
N ARG A 161 -5.80 10.16 24.24
CA ARG A 161 -5.32 8.79 24.50
C ARG A 161 -6.49 7.83 24.72
N ALA A 162 -7.49 8.21 25.51
CA ALA A 162 -8.66 7.38 25.73
C ALA A 162 -9.44 7.13 24.43
N ALA A 163 -9.66 8.17 23.63
CA ALA A 163 -10.32 8.04 22.33
C ALA A 163 -9.52 7.15 21.34
N ALA A 164 -8.19 7.34 21.28
CA ALA A 164 -7.32 6.52 20.46
C ALA A 164 -7.35 5.04 20.89
N ALA A 165 -7.31 4.77 22.18
CA ALA A 165 -7.43 3.41 22.72
C ALA A 165 -8.78 2.76 22.37
N THR A 166 -9.88 3.52 22.41
CA THR A 166 -11.20 3.05 21.99
C THR A 166 -11.21 2.71 20.48
N TYR A 167 -10.65 3.57 19.64
CA TYR A 167 -10.56 3.28 18.20
C TYR A 167 -9.70 2.06 17.88
N THR A 168 -8.57 1.87 18.55
CA THR A 168 -7.74 0.67 18.35
C THR A 168 -8.42 -0.60 18.87
N ALA A 169 -9.18 -0.51 19.96
CA ALA A 169 -10.03 -1.60 20.44
C ALA A 169 -11.11 -1.96 19.40
N LEU A 170 -11.76 -0.96 18.78
CA LEU A 170 -12.73 -1.18 17.69
C LEU A 170 -12.09 -1.82 16.47
N LEU A 171 -10.88 -1.40 16.06
CA LEU A 171 -10.14 -2.03 14.96
C LEU A 171 -9.90 -3.52 15.19
N SER A 172 -9.62 -3.92 16.43
CA SER A 172 -9.35 -5.31 16.76
C SER A 172 -10.60 -6.15 16.97
N SER A 173 -11.68 -5.56 17.52
CA SER A 173 -12.91 -6.28 17.88
C SER A 173 -13.91 -6.43 16.74
N GLN A 174 -13.95 -5.48 15.80
CA GLN A 174 -14.92 -5.51 14.71
C GLN A 174 -14.48 -6.44 13.58
N SER A 175 -15.44 -7.17 13.00
CA SER A 175 -15.21 -8.03 11.84
C SER A 175 -15.43 -7.32 10.50
N ASP A 176 -16.29 -6.29 10.47
CA ASP A 176 -16.62 -5.54 9.25
C ASP A 176 -15.47 -4.63 8.81
N ASN A 177 -15.02 -4.85 7.56
CA ASN A 177 -13.94 -4.08 6.94
C ASN A 177 -14.31 -2.59 6.75
N ASN A 178 -15.57 -2.27 6.47
CA ASN A 178 -16.01 -0.89 6.30
C ASN A 178 -15.92 -0.12 7.62
N VAL A 179 -16.31 -0.75 8.73
CA VAL A 179 -16.18 -0.15 10.07
C VAL A 179 -14.71 0.10 10.39
N LYS A 180 -13.81 -0.85 10.07
CA LYS A 180 -12.37 -0.67 10.25
C LYS A 180 -11.81 0.51 9.45
N LEU A 181 -12.23 0.67 8.19
CA LEU A 181 -11.80 1.79 7.35
C LEU A 181 -12.29 3.14 7.90
N ILE A 182 -13.55 3.21 8.36
CA ILE A 182 -14.10 4.42 9.00
C ILE A 182 -13.31 4.78 10.26
N VAL A 183 -12.95 3.79 11.09
CA VAL A 183 -12.14 4.02 12.30
C VAL A 183 -10.74 4.49 11.93
N LEU A 184 -10.10 3.91 10.91
CA LEU A 184 -8.78 4.34 10.42
C LEU A 184 -8.81 5.77 9.89
N GLU A 185 -9.90 6.18 9.23
CA GLU A 185 -10.05 7.56 8.76
C GLU A 185 -10.07 8.55 9.95
N ARG A 186 -10.78 8.21 11.03
CA ARG A 186 -10.78 9.02 12.26
C ARG A 186 -9.39 9.07 12.93
N LEU A 187 -8.68 7.96 12.94
CA LEU A 187 -7.29 7.95 13.42
C LEU A 187 -6.37 8.82 12.56
N ALA A 188 -6.58 8.83 11.23
CA ALA A 188 -5.84 9.71 10.33
C ALA A 188 -6.14 11.21 10.58
N GLU A 189 -7.40 11.58 10.85
CA GLU A 189 -7.76 12.94 11.24
C GLU A 189 -7.13 13.33 12.59
N MET A 190 -7.14 12.42 13.56
CA MET A 190 -6.50 12.64 14.87
C MET A 190 -4.99 12.80 14.72
N LYS A 191 -4.33 12.06 13.82
CA LYS A 191 -2.90 12.19 13.52
C LYS A 191 -2.53 13.62 13.11
N GLN A 192 -3.35 14.25 12.28
CA GLN A 192 -3.10 15.63 11.83
C GLN A 192 -3.12 16.64 12.98
N ARG A 193 -3.92 16.39 14.03
CA ARG A 193 -4.08 17.29 15.16
C ARG A 193 -3.11 17.01 16.31
N GLN A 194 -2.85 15.73 16.62
CA GLN A 194 -2.12 15.30 17.81
C GLN A 194 -1.28 14.03 17.58
N SER A 195 -0.30 14.10 16.70
CA SER A 195 0.57 12.96 16.34
C SER A 195 1.32 12.36 17.53
N ARG A 196 1.74 13.19 18.52
CA ARG A 196 2.54 12.74 19.67
C ARG A 196 1.83 11.72 20.55
N VAL A 197 0.53 11.86 20.74
CA VAL A 197 -0.26 10.93 21.58
C VAL A 197 -0.49 9.62 20.83
N LEU A 198 -0.68 9.68 19.51
CA LEU A 198 -0.90 8.50 18.67
C LEU A 198 0.34 7.61 18.55
N THR A 199 1.55 8.14 18.78
CA THR A 199 2.76 7.30 18.80
C THR A 199 2.73 6.24 19.89
N GLU A 200 2.02 6.48 21.01
CA GLU A 200 1.88 5.52 22.11
C GLU A 200 0.97 4.33 21.74
N VAL A 201 0.02 4.55 20.82
CA VAL A 201 -0.99 3.56 20.41
C VAL A 201 -0.63 2.88 19.08
N LEU A 202 0.50 3.28 18.48
CA LEU A 202 0.95 2.81 17.17
C LEU A 202 1.07 1.28 17.10
N MET A 203 1.63 0.65 18.15
CA MET A 203 1.83 -0.81 18.14
C MET A 203 0.51 -1.59 18.14
N ASP A 204 -0.52 -1.08 18.82
CA ASP A 204 -1.85 -1.69 18.79
C ASP A 204 -2.53 -1.50 17.43
N MET A 205 -2.32 -0.35 16.80
CA MET A 205 -2.83 -0.07 15.46
C MET A 205 -2.18 -0.98 14.40
N LEU A 206 -0.90 -1.29 14.53
CA LEU A 206 -0.19 -2.20 13.62
C LEU A 206 -0.72 -3.64 13.65
N ARG A 207 -1.47 -4.04 14.67
CA ARG A 207 -2.17 -5.34 14.67
C ARG A 207 -3.19 -5.46 13.54
N ALA A 208 -3.71 -4.33 13.03
CA ALA A 208 -4.62 -4.32 11.89
C ALA A 208 -3.96 -4.78 10.56
N LEU A 209 -2.61 -4.82 10.50
CA LEU A 209 -1.87 -5.37 9.35
C LEU A 209 -2.10 -6.87 9.14
N SER A 210 -2.54 -7.59 10.18
CA SER A 210 -2.90 -9.00 10.05
C SER A 210 -4.27 -9.23 9.38
N SER A 211 -4.98 -8.17 8.99
CA SER A 211 -6.24 -8.25 8.25
C SER A 211 -6.01 -8.80 6.83
N PRO A 212 -6.92 -9.64 6.31
CA PRO A 212 -6.85 -10.11 4.92
C PRO A 212 -7.17 -9.03 3.88
N ASN A 213 -7.70 -7.89 4.30
CA ASN A 213 -8.09 -6.80 3.39
C ASN A 213 -6.91 -5.84 3.16
N VAL A 214 -6.49 -5.72 1.89
CA VAL A 214 -5.34 -4.89 1.48
C VAL A 214 -5.58 -3.39 1.73
N ASP A 215 -6.81 -2.90 1.60
CA ASP A 215 -7.13 -1.48 1.82
C ASP A 215 -6.93 -1.08 3.28
N ILE A 216 -7.31 -1.97 4.22
CA ILE A 216 -7.07 -1.77 5.66
C ILE A 216 -5.56 -1.73 5.94
N CYS A 217 -4.80 -2.67 5.37
CA CYS A 217 -3.35 -2.71 5.51
C CYS A 217 -2.70 -1.45 4.94
N LYS A 218 -3.09 -1.03 3.75
CA LYS A 218 -2.61 0.19 3.09
C LYS A 218 -2.86 1.43 3.96
N ARG A 219 -4.10 1.60 4.40
CA ARG A 219 -4.46 2.77 5.22
C ARG A 219 -3.75 2.77 6.57
N THR A 220 -3.58 1.59 7.17
CA THR A 220 -2.82 1.44 8.42
C THR A 220 -1.35 1.80 8.24
N LEU A 221 -0.72 1.35 7.14
CA LEU A 221 0.67 1.69 6.82
C LEU A 221 0.87 3.19 6.58
N GLU A 222 -0.02 3.85 5.83
CA GLU A 222 0.03 5.30 5.58
C GLU A 222 -0.01 6.11 6.90
N ILE A 223 -0.83 5.68 7.85
CA ILE A 223 -0.90 6.34 9.15
C ILE A 223 0.36 6.03 9.97
N ALA A 224 0.80 4.76 9.96
CA ALA A 224 1.91 4.28 10.77
C ALA A 224 3.25 4.92 10.40
N ILE A 225 3.58 5.03 9.11
CA ILE A 225 4.85 5.59 8.62
C ILE A 225 5.08 7.03 9.12
N ASP A 226 4.02 7.81 9.25
CA ASP A 226 4.10 9.18 9.72
C ASP A 226 4.26 9.28 11.26
N LEU A 227 3.82 8.25 11.99
CA LEU A 227 3.91 8.16 13.45
C LEU A 227 5.20 7.51 13.94
N VAL A 228 6.04 7.03 13.02
CA VAL A 228 7.33 6.42 13.38
C VAL A 228 8.24 7.47 14.00
N SER A 229 8.82 7.14 15.14
CA SER A 229 9.76 7.95 15.91
C SER A 229 11.04 7.15 16.21
N PRO A 230 12.16 7.80 16.59
CA PRO A 230 13.39 7.10 16.93
C PRO A 230 13.25 6.08 18.07
N ARG A 231 12.20 6.21 18.89
CA ARG A 231 11.97 5.31 20.04
C ARG A 231 11.25 4.01 19.66
N ASN A 232 10.37 4.06 18.66
CA ASN A 232 9.51 2.93 18.29
C ASN A 232 9.90 2.27 16.97
N ILE A 233 10.88 2.83 16.25
CA ILE A 233 11.27 2.38 14.90
C ILE A 233 11.70 0.91 14.87
N GLU A 234 12.46 0.42 15.85
CA GLU A 234 12.92 -0.97 15.89
C GLU A 234 11.76 -1.95 16.03
N GLU A 235 10.79 -1.63 16.90
CA GLU A 235 9.59 -2.43 17.09
C GLU A 235 8.70 -2.43 15.85
N VAL A 236 8.47 -1.25 15.26
CA VAL A 236 7.69 -1.10 14.02
C VAL A 236 8.31 -1.90 12.88
N VAL A 237 9.60 -1.74 12.65
CA VAL A 237 10.31 -2.49 11.61
C VAL A 237 10.30 -3.99 11.92
N GLY A 238 10.38 -4.39 13.18
CA GLY A 238 10.22 -5.78 13.62
C GLY A 238 8.84 -6.36 13.26
N VAL A 239 7.76 -5.59 13.38
CA VAL A 239 6.41 -5.99 12.92
C VAL A 239 6.36 -6.08 11.40
N LEU A 240 6.84 -5.06 10.68
CA LEU A 240 6.84 -5.04 9.22
C LEU A 240 7.62 -6.21 8.62
N LYS A 241 8.80 -6.54 9.18
CA LYS A 241 9.59 -7.72 8.77
C LYS A 241 8.79 -9.02 8.93
N ARG A 242 8.13 -9.21 10.06
CA ARG A 242 7.30 -10.42 10.30
C ARG A 242 6.16 -10.51 9.30
N GLU A 243 5.52 -9.40 8.98
CA GLU A 243 4.46 -9.38 7.97
C GLU A 243 5.00 -9.67 6.56
N VAL A 244 6.17 -9.13 6.18
CA VAL A 244 6.82 -9.48 4.89
C VAL A 244 7.12 -10.97 4.81
N VAL A 245 7.68 -11.58 5.86
CA VAL A 245 7.94 -13.04 5.90
C VAL A 245 6.63 -13.82 5.78
N ARG A 246 5.58 -13.40 6.48
CA ARG A 246 4.26 -14.04 6.42
C ARG A 246 3.64 -14.02 5.02
N THR A 247 3.89 -12.97 4.22
CA THR A 247 3.42 -12.90 2.83
C THR A 247 4.10 -13.92 1.91
N ARG A 248 5.22 -14.51 2.31
CA ARG A 248 5.91 -15.56 1.55
C ARG A 248 5.14 -16.88 1.58
N ASP A 249 4.55 -17.18 2.75
CA ASP A 249 3.93 -18.47 3.04
C ASP A 249 2.40 -18.47 2.80
N SER A 250 1.83 -17.33 2.39
CA SER A 250 0.39 -17.18 2.20
C SER A 250 0.00 -17.15 0.73
N ASP A 251 -0.98 -17.99 0.35
CA ASP A 251 -1.57 -18.07 -1.01
C ASP A 251 -2.67 -17.00 -1.26
N LEU A 252 -2.59 -15.85 -0.61
CA LEU A 252 -3.58 -14.77 -0.78
C LEU A 252 -3.45 -14.12 -2.17
N GLU A 253 -4.55 -13.91 -2.86
CA GLU A 253 -4.62 -13.41 -4.24
C GLU A 253 -3.91 -12.05 -4.48
N ASN A 254 -3.71 -11.22 -3.45
CA ASN A 254 -3.09 -9.89 -3.54
C ASN A 254 -1.78 -9.76 -2.74
N CYS A 255 -1.09 -10.88 -2.50
CA CYS A 255 0.16 -10.88 -1.71
C CYS A 255 1.28 -10.05 -2.34
N SER A 256 1.36 -9.98 -3.67
CA SER A 256 2.42 -9.24 -4.37
C SER A 256 2.30 -7.73 -4.13
N GLU A 257 1.10 -7.16 -4.26
CA GLU A 257 0.84 -5.74 -4.03
C GLU A 257 1.08 -5.36 -2.56
N TYR A 258 0.55 -6.17 -1.64
CA TYR A 258 0.76 -5.94 -0.22
C TYR A 258 2.24 -6.03 0.19
N ARG A 259 2.99 -6.99 -0.35
CA ARG A 259 4.43 -7.13 -0.14
C ARG A 259 5.19 -5.90 -0.63
N THR A 260 4.86 -5.43 -1.84
CA THR A 260 5.45 -4.21 -2.41
C THR A 260 5.21 -3.00 -1.50
N MET A 261 4.00 -2.82 -0.98
CA MET A 261 3.69 -1.75 -0.02
C MET A 261 4.48 -1.87 1.29
N LEU A 262 4.64 -3.09 1.83
CA LEU A 262 5.45 -3.32 3.04
C LEU A 262 6.92 -2.98 2.80
N ILE A 263 7.48 -3.38 1.66
CA ILE A 263 8.88 -3.08 1.28
C ILE A 263 9.07 -1.57 1.13
N GLN A 264 8.15 -0.87 0.49
CA GLN A 264 8.18 0.59 0.35
C GLN A 264 8.05 1.30 1.70
N ALA A 265 7.21 0.80 2.61
CA ALA A 265 7.09 1.31 3.96
C ALA A 265 8.41 1.17 4.74
N ILE A 266 9.04 0.01 4.67
CA ILE A 266 10.35 -0.25 5.28
C ILE A 266 11.42 0.65 4.66
N HIS A 267 11.43 0.83 3.34
CA HIS A 267 12.35 1.73 2.64
C HIS A 267 12.20 3.17 3.14
N THR A 268 10.98 3.67 3.24
CA THR A 268 10.68 5.01 3.76
C THR A 268 11.15 5.18 5.21
N CYS A 269 10.95 4.17 6.06
CA CYS A 269 11.45 4.16 7.43
C CYS A 269 13.00 4.19 7.48
N SER A 270 13.65 3.43 6.61
CA SER A 270 15.12 3.38 6.56
C SER A 270 15.77 4.66 6.04
N LEU A 271 15.08 5.39 5.14
CA LEU A 271 15.53 6.71 4.71
C LEU A 271 15.44 7.75 5.84
N LYS A 272 14.40 7.66 6.68
CA LYS A 272 14.25 8.52 7.86
C LYS A 272 15.26 8.17 8.97
N TYR A 273 15.60 6.88 9.12
CA TYR A 273 16.42 6.35 10.21
C TYR A 273 17.50 5.38 9.69
N PRO A 274 18.66 5.88 9.24
CA PRO A 274 19.72 5.07 8.61
C PRO A 274 20.30 3.96 9.51
N GLU A 275 20.21 4.13 10.84
CA GLU A 275 20.78 3.19 11.82
C GLU A 275 20.19 1.77 11.70
N ILE A 276 18.95 1.65 11.24
CA ILE A 276 18.21 0.39 11.13
C ILE A 276 18.44 -0.29 9.78
N ALA A 277 18.92 0.45 8.79
CA ALA A 277 19.10 -0.04 7.43
C ALA A 277 19.82 -1.39 7.37
N GLY A 278 20.90 -1.55 8.15
CA GLY A 278 21.70 -2.79 8.17
C GLY A 278 20.93 -4.03 8.59
N SER A 279 20.08 -3.91 9.60
CA SER A 279 19.28 -5.05 10.11
C SER A 279 18.13 -5.44 9.17
N VAL A 280 17.65 -4.49 8.35
CA VAL A 280 16.52 -4.68 7.44
C VAL A 280 16.95 -5.27 6.11
N VAL A 281 18.05 -4.77 5.55
CA VAL A 281 18.51 -5.14 4.21
C VAL A 281 18.72 -6.64 4.08
N HIS A 282 19.32 -7.27 5.09
CA HIS A 282 19.58 -8.71 5.06
C HIS A 282 18.31 -9.56 4.97
N VAL A 283 17.22 -9.14 5.60
CA VAL A 283 15.94 -9.85 5.54
C VAL A 283 15.27 -9.62 4.18
N LEU A 284 15.30 -8.39 3.67
CA LEU A 284 14.68 -8.07 2.39
C LEU A 284 15.38 -8.74 1.20
N MET A 285 16.69 -8.95 1.27
CA MET A 285 17.43 -9.64 0.20
C MET A 285 16.94 -11.06 -0.08
N ASP A 286 16.31 -11.72 0.89
CA ASP A 286 15.73 -13.06 0.70
C ASP A 286 14.49 -13.02 -0.23
N PHE A 287 13.99 -11.83 -0.58
CA PHE A 287 12.87 -11.61 -1.49
C PHE A 287 13.28 -11.18 -2.91
N LEU A 288 14.59 -11.19 -3.23
CA LEU A 288 15.09 -10.84 -4.58
C LEU A 288 14.63 -11.82 -5.68
N GLY A 289 14.24 -13.04 -5.32
CA GLY A 289 13.72 -14.05 -6.25
C GLY A 289 12.20 -14.01 -6.48
N VAL A 290 11.48 -13.11 -5.82
CA VAL A 290 10.00 -13.09 -5.78
C VAL A 290 9.46 -11.75 -6.28
N ASP A 291 8.14 -11.62 -6.45
CA ASP A 291 7.47 -10.36 -6.79
C ASP A 291 7.80 -9.26 -5.78
N GLY A 292 8.04 -8.04 -6.29
CA GLY A 292 8.52 -6.91 -5.48
C GLY A 292 10.05 -6.80 -5.39
N ALA A 293 10.80 -7.68 -6.05
CA ALA A 293 12.26 -7.70 -6.05
C ALA A 293 12.89 -6.38 -6.57
N MET A 294 12.19 -5.64 -7.44
CA MET A 294 12.68 -4.34 -7.92
C MET A 294 12.79 -3.31 -6.80
N ASP A 295 11.79 -3.22 -5.93
CA ASP A 295 11.83 -2.28 -4.79
C ASP A 295 12.93 -2.67 -3.80
N VAL A 296 13.13 -3.99 -3.60
CA VAL A 296 14.21 -4.49 -2.75
C VAL A 296 15.57 -4.13 -3.32
N ILE A 297 15.82 -4.33 -4.61
CA ILE A 297 17.16 -4.05 -5.19
C ILE A 297 17.45 -2.54 -5.24
N VAL A 298 16.43 -1.70 -5.47
CA VAL A 298 16.55 -0.24 -5.37
C VAL A 298 16.90 0.16 -3.93
N PHE A 299 16.28 -0.45 -2.94
CA PHE A 299 16.61 -0.25 -1.53
C PHE A 299 18.03 -0.69 -1.18
N VAL A 300 18.47 -1.87 -1.66
CA VAL A 300 19.85 -2.35 -1.49
C VAL A 300 20.84 -1.36 -2.08
N ARG A 301 20.59 -0.87 -3.30
CA ARG A 301 21.42 0.14 -3.95
C ARG A 301 21.55 1.41 -3.12
N ALA A 302 20.41 1.97 -2.66
CA ALA A 302 20.40 3.18 -1.85
C ALA A 302 21.22 3.01 -0.55
N ASN A 303 21.09 1.86 0.10
CA ASN A 303 21.88 1.57 1.30
C ASN A 303 23.36 1.38 1.01
N MET A 304 23.73 0.77 -0.10
CA MET A 304 25.15 0.65 -0.51
C MET A 304 25.78 2.01 -0.82
N GLU A 305 25.01 2.95 -1.33
CA GLU A 305 25.49 4.31 -1.59
C GLU A 305 25.73 5.07 -0.28
N GLN A 306 24.81 4.96 0.68
CA GLN A 306 24.85 5.73 1.93
C GLN A 306 25.74 5.12 3.00
N ASN A 307 25.80 3.78 3.11
CA ASN A 307 26.43 3.03 4.21
C ASN A 307 27.64 2.22 3.76
N ALA A 308 28.82 2.85 3.71
CA ALA A 308 30.07 2.20 3.31
C ALA A 308 30.42 0.93 4.11
N PRO A 309 30.27 0.85 5.46
CA PRO A 309 30.65 -0.33 6.24
C PRO A 309 29.80 -1.57 5.93
N LEU A 310 28.58 -1.40 5.47
CA LEU A 310 27.67 -2.52 5.14
C LEU A 310 27.92 -3.12 3.74
N ARG A 311 28.66 -2.43 2.85
CA ARG A 311 28.86 -2.82 1.45
C ARG A 311 29.40 -4.24 1.29
N SER A 312 30.42 -4.61 2.05
CA SER A 312 31.06 -5.92 1.91
C SER A 312 30.12 -7.08 2.25
N GLY A 313 29.35 -6.96 3.32
CA GLY A 313 28.38 -7.98 3.73
C GLY A 313 27.23 -8.11 2.74
N LEU A 314 26.70 -6.97 2.27
CA LEU A 314 25.59 -6.93 1.31
C LEU A 314 26.02 -7.49 -0.05
N LEU A 315 27.22 -7.14 -0.52
CA LEU A 315 27.77 -7.68 -1.77
C LEU A 315 27.94 -9.20 -1.72
N LYS A 316 28.52 -9.75 -0.64
CA LYS A 316 28.66 -11.20 -0.47
C LYS A 316 27.29 -11.89 -0.57
N LYS A 317 26.29 -11.37 0.11
CA LYS A 317 24.92 -11.92 0.05
C LYS A 317 24.31 -11.77 -1.34
N LEU A 318 24.46 -10.61 -2.00
CA LEU A 318 23.93 -10.36 -3.34
C LEU A 318 24.52 -11.30 -4.38
N VAL A 319 25.85 -11.53 -4.31
CA VAL A 319 26.53 -12.47 -5.21
C VAL A 319 26.01 -13.89 -5.00
N ASN A 320 25.83 -14.34 -3.77
CA ASN A 320 25.32 -15.68 -3.47
C ASN A 320 23.86 -15.88 -3.92
N THR A 321 23.04 -14.83 -3.92
CA THR A 321 21.63 -14.90 -4.36
C THR A 321 21.43 -14.65 -5.85
N LEU A 322 22.51 -14.36 -6.62
CA LEU A 322 22.42 -14.01 -8.04
C LEU A 322 21.71 -15.07 -8.88
N CYS A 323 21.97 -16.35 -8.62
CA CYS A 323 21.37 -17.47 -9.33
C CYS A 323 19.87 -17.70 -9.01
N GLU A 324 19.35 -17.11 -7.94
CA GLU A 324 17.93 -17.24 -7.53
C GLU A 324 17.04 -16.17 -8.17
N ILE A 325 17.64 -15.09 -8.70
CA ILE A 325 16.91 -13.96 -9.27
C ILE A 325 16.34 -14.34 -10.64
N ARG A 326 15.02 -14.27 -10.79
CA ARG A 326 14.29 -14.64 -12.01
C ARG A 326 13.76 -13.46 -12.83
N SER A 327 14.14 -12.25 -12.50
CA SER A 327 13.71 -11.01 -13.17
C SER A 327 14.90 -10.33 -13.86
N SER A 328 14.82 -10.12 -15.20
CA SER A 328 15.88 -9.47 -15.97
C SER A 328 16.21 -8.05 -15.48
N PRO A 329 15.25 -7.16 -15.18
CA PRO A 329 15.57 -5.84 -14.63
C PRO A 329 16.29 -5.90 -13.28
N VAL A 330 15.92 -6.83 -12.39
CA VAL A 330 16.56 -7.01 -11.09
C VAL A 330 17.98 -7.53 -11.25
N LEU A 331 18.19 -8.50 -12.17
CA LEU A 331 19.52 -9.00 -12.54
C LEU A 331 20.41 -7.88 -13.07
N SER A 332 19.90 -7.02 -13.95
CA SER A 332 20.66 -5.89 -14.51
C SER A 332 21.16 -4.95 -13.43
N VAL A 333 20.30 -4.57 -12.48
CA VAL A 333 20.71 -3.72 -11.35
C VAL A 333 21.66 -4.45 -10.40
N SER A 334 21.43 -5.73 -10.12
CA SER A 334 22.30 -6.57 -9.28
C SER A 334 23.72 -6.68 -9.84
N LEU A 335 23.84 -6.98 -11.14
CA LEU A 335 25.12 -7.04 -11.85
C LEU A 335 25.85 -5.70 -11.84
N TRP A 336 25.11 -4.60 -12.06
CA TRP A 336 25.67 -3.26 -11.99
C TRP A 336 26.21 -2.95 -10.58
N ILE A 337 25.46 -3.27 -9.52
CA ILE A 337 25.88 -3.09 -8.13
C ILE A 337 27.17 -3.88 -7.86
N ILE A 338 27.25 -5.13 -8.29
CA ILE A 338 28.44 -5.96 -8.10
C ILE A 338 29.65 -5.35 -8.82
N GLY A 339 29.51 -4.95 -10.09
CA GLY A 339 30.60 -4.32 -10.85
C GLY A 339 31.07 -3.00 -10.25
N GLU A 340 30.15 -2.19 -9.71
CA GLU A 340 30.43 -0.86 -9.19
C GLU A 340 31.06 -0.88 -7.79
N TYR A 341 30.50 -1.67 -6.88
CA TYR A 341 30.88 -1.64 -5.45
C TYR A 341 31.81 -2.77 -5.02
N ALA A 342 32.14 -3.73 -5.89
CA ALA A 342 33.15 -4.74 -5.55
C ALA A 342 34.53 -4.09 -5.41
N GLU A 343 35.03 -4.09 -4.20
CA GLU A 343 36.33 -3.57 -3.80
C GLU A 343 37.04 -4.64 -2.96
N GLY A 344 38.37 -4.72 -3.08
CA GLY A 344 39.15 -5.74 -2.39
C GLY A 344 39.21 -7.09 -3.11
N GLU A 345 40.29 -7.84 -2.84
CA GLU A 345 40.66 -9.09 -3.53
C GLU A 345 39.56 -10.15 -3.48
N GLU A 346 39.03 -10.39 -2.29
CA GLU A 346 38.02 -11.43 -2.03
C GLU A 346 36.72 -11.20 -2.79
N LEU A 347 36.19 -9.96 -2.74
CA LEU A 347 34.92 -9.58 -3.39
C LEU A 347 35.04 -9.54 -4.92
N LEU A 348 36.18 -9.08 -5.44
CA LEU A 348 36.45 -9.08 -6.88
C LEU A 348 36.57 -10.51 -7.42
N LYS A 349 37.18 -11.42 -6.66
CA LYS A 349 37.24 -12.83 -7.03
C LYS A 349 35.86 -13.46 -7.02
N LEU A 350 35.13 -13.33 -5.91
CA LEU A 350 33.82 -13.94 -5.71
C LEU A 350 32.79 -13.40 -6.74
N GLY A 351 32.77 -12.08 -6.96
CA GLY A 351 31.86 -11.47 -7.95
C GLY A 351 32.18 -11.89 -9.39
N PHE A 352 33.49 -11.99 -9.75
CA PHE A 352 33.89 -12.46 -11.08
C PHE A 352 33.49 -13.91 -11.31
N ASP A 353 33.84 -14.79 -10.37
CA ASP A 353 33.65 -16.23 -10.48
C ASP A 353 32.11 -16.54 -10.57
N GLU A 354 31.28 -15.89 -9.76
CA GLU A 354 29.82 -16.09 -9.80
C GLU A 354 29.17 -15.56 -11.08
N ILE A 355 29.57 -14.38 -11.57
CA ILE A 355 29.02 -13.87 -12.85
C ILE A 355 29.47 -14.78 -14.01
N ALA A 356 30.75 -15.21 -14.03
CA ALA A 356 31.28 -16.11 -15.06
C ALA A 356 30.57 -17.47 -15.02
N ASN A 357 30.35 -18.04 -13.83
CA ASN A 357 29.62 -19.29 -13.64
C ASN A 357 28.16 -19.16 -14.06
N ALA A 358 27.50 -18.04 -13.72
CA ALA A 358 26.13 -17.77 -14.10
C ALA A 358 25.99 -17.62 -15.62
N MET A 359 26.96 -17.03 -16.31
CA MET A 359 26.98 -16.98 -17.79
C MET A 359 27.30 -18.34 -18.40
N GLY A 360 28.12 -19.15 -17.73
CA GLY A 360 28.52 -20.48 -18.18
C GLY A 360 29.49 -20.49 -19.37
N ASN A 361 29.71 -21.67 -19.93
CA ASN A 361 30.69 -21.85 -21.01
C ASN A 361 30.24 -21.21 -22.33
N THR A 362 31.19 -20.57 -23.02
CA THR A 362 31.05 -20.10 -24.40
C THR A 362 31.43 -21.23 -25.40
N PRO A 363 30.79 -21.33 -26.60
CA PRO A 363 29.81 -20.41 -27.18
C PRO A 363 28.41 -20.55 -26.55
N PHE A 364 27.67 -19.46 -26.56
CA PHE A 364 26.26 -19.50 -26.19
C PHE A 364 25.48 -20.18 -27.31
N VAL A 365 25.22 -21.47 -27.17
CA VAL A 365 24.33 -22.19 -28.06
C VAL A 365 22.90 -21.84 -27.62
N CYS A 366 22.15 -21.21 -28.52
CA CYS A 366 20.71 -21.11 -28.37
C CYS A 366 20.19 -22.54 -28.24
N CYS A 367 19.68 -22.94 -27.11
CA CYS A 367 18.89 -24.17 -27.03
C CYS A 367 17.60 -23.90 -27.79
N GLN A 368 17.64 -23.98 -29.11
CA GLN A 368 16.44 -24.17 -29.90
C GLN A 368 15.78 -25.39 -29.28
N VAL A 369 14.64 -25.20 -28.67
CA VAL A 369 13.65 -26.26 -28.58
C VAL A 369 13.48 -26.68 -30.01
N THR A 370 14.16 -27.75 -30.40
CA THR A 370 13.91 -28.39 -31.66
C THR A 370 12.45 -28.77 -31.57
N ASP A 371 11.59 -27.93 -32.15
CA ASP A 371 10.27 -28.33 -32.56
C ASP A 371 10.51 -29.62 -33.36
N ALA A 372 10.09 -30.72 -32.79
CA ALA A 372 9.93 -31.97 -33.47
C ALA A 372 8.79 -31.84 -34.49
N ALA A 373 8.95 -30.86 -35.39
CA ALA A 373 8.08 -30.58 -36.51
C ALA A 373 8.75 -31.03 -37.83
N ASN A 374 9.27 -32.25 -37.83
CA ASN A 374 9.60 -32.95 -39.04
C ASN A 374 9.32 -34.45 -38.92
N THR A 375 8.10 -34.76 -38.54
CA THR A 375 7.49 -36.07 -38.82
C THR A 375 6.14 -35.81 -39.50
N ASN A 376 6.06 -36.25 -40.74
CA ASN A 376 4.95 -36.33 -41.70
C ASN A 376 3.54 -36.05 -41.14
N PRO A 377 2.72 -35.22 -41.84
CA PRO A 377 1.32 -35.02 -41.54
C PRO A 377 0.52 -36.25 -42.00
N GLY A 378 0.41 -37.27 -41.18
CA GLY A 378 -0.29 -38.46 -41.61
C GLY A 378 -0.53 -39.55 -40.57
N ARG A 379 -0.52 -39.23 -39.29
CA ARG A 379 -1.09 -40.17 -38.30
C ARG A 379 -1.61 -39.38 -37.11
N ILE A 380 -2.89 -39.13 -37.11
CA ILE A 380 -3.69 -38.79 -35.95
C ILE A 380 -3.65 -40.00 -34.98
N SER A 381 -2.82 -39.93 -33.96
CA SER A 381 -2.88 -40.86 -32.85
C SER A 381 -3.84 -40.29 -31.82
N GLU A 382 -5.10 -40.64 -31.93
CA GLU A 382 -6.09 -40.53 -30.88
C GLU A 382 -5.67 -41.43 -29.71
N ASN A 383 -5.01 -40.84 -28.72
CA ASN A 383 -4.87 -41.46 -27.39
C ASN A 383 -4.84 -40.37 -26.32
N SER A 384 -5.87 -39.53 -26.29
CA SER A 384 -6.24 -38.81 -25.08
C SER A 384 -6.98 -39.77 -24.14
N ARG A 385 -6.26 -40.47 -23.25
CA ARG A 385 -6.88 -41.24 -22.18
C ARG A 385 -7.44 -40.23 -21.14
N SER A 386 -8.75 -40.03 -21.23
CA SER A 386 -9.48 -39.40 -20.13
C SER A 386 -9.43 -40.34 -18.91
N VAL A 387 -8.81 -39.85 -17.83
CA VAL A 387 -8.82 -40.56 -16.54
C VAL A 387 -10.12 -40.21 -15.85
N VAL A 388 -10.96 -41.22 -15.64
CA VAL A 388 -12.19 -41.11 -14.86
C VAL A 388 -11.79 -41.25 -13.40
N LEU A 389 -12.04 -40.23 -12.59
CA LEU A 389 -11.87 -40.28 -11.14
C LEU A 389 -12.91 -41.19 -10.49
N ALA A 390 -12.65 -41.72 -9.29
CA ALA A 390 -13.51 -42.66 -8.56
C ALA A 390 -14.91 -42.11 -8.24
N ASP A 391 -15.14 -40.84 -8.41
CA ASP A 391 -16.42 -40.12 -8.28
C ASP A 391 -17.21 -39.96 -9.59
N GLY A 392 -16.70 -40.49 -10.70
CA GLY A 392 -17.35 -40.45 -12.00
C GLY A 392 -17.16 -39.14 -12.80
N THR A 393 -16.33 -38.21 -12.36
CA THR A 393 -16.03 -36.96 -13.08
C THR A 393 -14.82 -37.12 -14.01
N TYR A 394 -14.86 -36.45 -15.19
CA TYR A 394 -13.76 -36.41 -16.14
C TYR A 394 -12.78 -35.31 -15.76
N ALA A 395 -11.56 -35.65 -15.37
CA ALA A 395 -10.49 -34.70 -15.22
C ALA A 395 -9.81 -34.46 -16.56
N SER A 396 -9.93 -33.25 -17.09
CA SER A 396 -9.14 -32.81 -18.24
C SER A 396 -7.71 -32.50 -17.78
N GLN A 397 -6.77 -33.31 -18.23
CA GLN A 397 -5.34 -33.21 -17.91
C GLN A 397 -4.61 -32.02 -18.56
N ALA A 398 -5.33 -30.95 -18.93
CA ALA A 398 -4.71 -29.77 -19.53
C ALA A 398 -3.83 -28.95 -18.56
N GLY A 399 -3.99 -29.11 -17.26
CA GLY A 399 -3.20 -28.37 -16.27
C GLY A 399 -2.00 -29.11 -15.67
N ALA A 400 -1.91 -30.43 -15.86
CA ALA A 400 -0.86 -31.25 -15.23
C ALA A 400 0.32 -31.58 -16.15
N MET A 401 0.26 -31.25 -17.43
CA MET A 401 1.37 -31.51 -18.37
C MET A 401 2.44 -30.40 -18.44
N GLU A 402 2.21 -29.23 -17.86
CA GLU A 402 3.27 -28.21 -17.78
C GLU A 402 4.32 -28.51 -16.71
N SER A 403 4.05 -29.37 -15.75
CA SER A 403 4.99 -29.70 -14.67
C SER A 403 5.79 -31.02 -14.87
N GLN A 404 5.46 -31.86 -15.84
CA GLN A 404 6.18 -33.14 -16.06
C GLN A 404 7.03 -33.23 -17.34
N ALA A 405 7.01 -32.22 -18.22
CA ALA A 405 7.91 -32.15 -19.39
C ALA A 405 9.30 -31.58 -19.05
N TYR A 406 9.65 -31.47 -17.76
CA TYR A 406 10.93 -30.95 -17.26
C TYR A 406 11.84 -32.06 -16.68
N GLY A 407 11.75 -33.25 -17.20
CA GLY A 407 12.77 -34.29 -17.00
C GLY A 407 14.01 -33.94 -17.82
N ASP A 408 15.14 -33.74 -17.13
CA ASP A 408 16.50 -33.52 -17.70
C ASP A 408 16.78 -32.15 -18.32
N LYS A 409 16.40 -31.08 -17.64
CA LYS A 409 16.96 -29.74 -17.92
C LYS A 409 18.29 -29.61 -17.21
N THR A 410 19.36 -29.57 -17.99
CA THR A 410 20.64 -28.95 -17.64
C THR A 410 20.33 -27.70 -16.80
N ASN A 411 20.96 -27.60 -15.64
CA ASN A 411 20.75 -26.55 -14.64
C ASN A 411 21.26 -25.20 -15.19
N ILE A 412 20.53 -24.63 -16.17
CA ILE A 412 20.88 -23.37 -16.85
C ILE A 412 20.52 -22.23 -15.90
N SER A 413 21.48 -21.38 -15.57
CA SER A 413 21.23 -20.22 -14.72
C SER A 413 20.22 -19.27 -15.35
N PRO A 414 19.40 -18.56 -14.56
CA PRO A 414 18.45 -17.58 -15.08
C PRO A 414 19.12 -16.51 -15.95
N LEU A 415 20.30 -16.04 -15.58
CA LEU A 415 21.08 -15.06 -16.33
C LEU A 415 21.36 -15.55 -17.76
N ARG A 416 21.89 -16.77 -17.90
CA ARG A 416 22.16 -17.37 -19.20
C ARG A 416 20.88 -17.58 -20.01
N ALA A 417 19.80 -17.99 -19.37
CA ALA A 417 18.50 -18.18 -20.03
C ALA A 417 17.98 -16.88 -20.65
N PHE A 418 18.02 -15.77 -19.92
CA PHE A 418 17.59 -14.46 -20.45
C PHE A 418 18.46 -13.98 -21.60
N VAL A 419 19.78 -14.06 -21.46
CA VAL A 419 20.71 -13.65 -22.52
C VAL A 419 20.52 -14.52 -23.78
N SER A 420 20.37 -15.85 -23.64
CA SER A 420 20.11 -16.76 -24.74
C SER A 420 18.76 -16.53 -25.42
N ASN A 421 17.77 -16.01 -24.71
CA ASN A 421 16.45 -15.63 -25.23
C ASN A 421 16.45 -14.24 -25.91
N GLY A 422 17.61 -13.58 -26.02
CA GLY A 422 17.77 -12.34 -26.77
C GLY A 422 17.72 -11.04 -25.96
N ASP A 423 17.87 -11.11 -24.62
CA ASP A 423 18.05 -9.91 -23.79
C ASP A 423 19.47 -9.35 -23.94
N SER A 424 19.64 -8.55 -24.99
CA SER A 424 20.93 -7.91 -25.35
C SER A 424 21.39 -6.90 -24.30
N PHE A 425 20.44 -6.21 -23.65
CA PHE A 425 20.76 -5.24 -22.62
C PHE A 425 21.38 -5.91 -21.37
N LEU A 426 20.73 -6.97 -20.88
CA LEU A 426 21.24 -7.74 -19.74
C LEU A 426 22.63 -8.34 -20.02
N GLY A 427 22.83 -8.88 -21.22
CA GLY A 427 24.14 -9.37 -21.66
C GLY A 427 25.22 -8.28 -21.64
N THR A 428 24.90 -7.10 -22.16
CA THR A 428 25.82 -5.94 -22.15
C THR A 428 26.13 -5.45 -20.74
N VAL A 429 25.17 -5.44 -19.83
CA VAL A 429 25.38 -5.10 -18.41
C VAL A 429 26.29 -6.12 -17.73
N ALA A 430 26.11 -7.42 -17.99
CA ALA A 430 26.98 -8.47 -17.46
C ALA A 430 28.44 -8.27 -17.90
N VAL A 431 28.67 -8.03 -19.21
CA VAL A 431 30.00 -7.73 -19.75
C VAL A 431 30.59 -6.46 -19.16
N SER A 432 29.80 -5.39 -19.00
CA SER A 432 30.24 -4.15 -18.35
C SER A 432 30.73 -4.40 -16.90
N SER A 433 29.97 -5.20 -16.15
CA SER A 433 30.32 -5.54 -14.76
C SER A 433 31.60 -6.36 -14.69
N LEU A 434 31.74 -7.36 -15.56
CA LEU A 434 33.01 -8.13 -15.69
C LEU A 434 34.19 -7.23 -16.08
N THR A 435 33.97 -6.28 -17.01
CA THR A 435 35.01 -5.31 -17.41
C THR A 435 35.48 -4.48 -16.24
N LYS A 436 34.57 -3.93 -15.43
CA LYS A 436 34.92 -3.16 -14.23
C LYS A 436 35.71 -3.99 -13.23
N ILE A 437 35.30 -5.25 -12.99
CA ILE A 437 36.00 -6.16 -12.07
C ILE A 437 37.41 -6.47 -12.59
N VAL A 438 37.58 -6.72 -13.90
CA VAL A 438 38.88 -6.97 -14.51
C VAL A 438 39.79 -5.76 -14.41
N LEU A 439 39.32 -4.55 -14.70
CA LEU A 439 40.08 -3.32 -14.59
C LEU A 439 40.50 -3.04 -13.15
N LYS A 440 39.63 -3.23 -12.17
CA LYS A 440 39.93 -3.13 -10.74
C LYS A 440 40.97 -4.20 -10.30
N SER A 441 40.83 -5.43 -10.81
CA SER A 441 41.81 -6.50 -10.57
C SER A 441 43.17 -6.18 -11.16
N ARG A 442 43.21 -5.55 -12.36
CA ARG A 442 44.46 -5.08 -13.02
C ARG A 442 45.15 -4.01 -12.18
N ALA A 443 44.41 -3.13 -11.57
CA ALA A 443 44.95 -2.10 -10.68
C ALA A 443 45.58 -2.70 -9.41
N LEU A 444 45.02 -3.80 -8.88
CA LEU A 444 45.53 -4.46 -7.66
C LEU A 444 46.70 -5.39 -7.92
N TYR A 445 46.65 -6.25 -8.96
CA TYR A 445 47.62 -7.31 -9.21
C TYR A 445 48.64 -6.99 -10.31
N GLY A 446 48.46 -5.88 -11.01
CA GLY A 446 49.26 -5.56 -12.20
C GLY A 446 48.79 -6.28 -13.47
N THR A 447 49.29 -5.78 -14.62
CA THR A 447 48.91 -6.27 -15.95
C THR A 447 49.48 -7.64 -16.28
N ASN A 448 50.57 -8.05 -15.66
CA ASN A 448 51.32 -9.28 -15.99
C ASN A 448 50.93 -10.50 -15.14
N SER A 449 50.04 -10.34 -14.15
CA SER A 449 49.55 -11.46 -13.34
C SER A 449 48.80 -12.48 -14.20
N THR A 450 49.11 -13.77 -14.00
CA THR A 450 48.45 -14.90 -14.68
C THR A 450 46.93 -14.87 -14.41
N LEU A 451 46.54 -14.52 -13.21
CA LEU A 451 45.17 -14.42 -12.77
C LEU A 451 44.43 -13.29 -13.52
N THR A 452 45.07 -12.13 -13.71
CA THR A 452 44.49 -11.01 -14.47
C THR A 452 44.30 -11.39 -15.93
N LYS A 453 45.29 -12.05 -16.55
CA LYS A 453 45.19 -12.52 -17.94
C LYS A 453 44.08 -13.56 -18.12
N GLN A 454 43.95 -14.48 -17.18
CA GLN A 454 42.88 -15.49 -17.22
C GLN A 454 41.48 -14.82 -17.15
N ARG A 455 41.28 -13.88 -16.25
CA ARG A 455 40.01 -13.11 -16.15
C ARG A 455 39.72 -12.28 -17.41
N GLN A 456 40.75 -11.68 -18.01
CA GLN A 456 40.63 -10.96 -19.28
C GLN A 456 40.13 -11.87 -20.40
N LEU A 457 40.71 -13.09 -20.52
CA LEU A 457 40.29 -14.05 -21.53
C LEU A 457 38.83 -14.50 -21.35
N VAL A 458 38.41 -14.79 -20.12
CA VAL A 458 37.04 -15.19 -19.82
C VAL A 458 36.06 -14.03 -20.16
N MET A 459 36.40 -12.81 -19.74
CA MET A 459 35.56 -11.63 -20.06
C MET A 459 35.44 -11.42 -21.58
N LEU A 460 36.54 -11.53 -22.34
CA LEU A 460 36.51 -11.40 -23.81
C LEU A 460 35.69 -12.52 -24.45
N ALA A 461 35.80 -13.74 -23.97
CA ALA A 461 35.02 -14.86 -24.46
C ALA A 461 33.50 -14.62 -24.24
N VAL A 462 33.12 -14.13 -23.06
CA VAL A 462 31.71 -13.75 -22.77
C VAL A 462 31.27 -12.58 -23.66
N CYS A 463 32.12 -11.57 -23.85
CA CYS A 463 31.86 -10.43 -24.72
C CYS A 463 31.58 -10.85 -26.18
N CYS A 464 32.45 -11.68 -26.74
CA CYS A 464 32.25 -12.22 -28.10
C CYS A 464 31.00 -13.10 -28.21
N GLY A 465 30.73 -13.92 -27.19
CA GLY A 465 29.54 -14.77 -27.16
C GLY A 465 28.23 -13.96 -27.12
N VAL A 466 28.20 -12.88 -26.34
CA VAL A 466 27.03 -11.98 -26.30
C VAL A 466 26.87 -11.23 -27.63
N ALA A 467 27.96 -10.74 -28.23
CA ALA A 467 27.91 -10.07 -29.53
C ALA A 467 27.38 -11.00 -30.63
N ASP A 468 27.86 -12.25 -30.69
CA ASP A 468 27.39 -13.27 -31.61
C ASP A 468 25.88 -13.57 -31.45
N LEU A 469 25.38 -13.66 -30.22
CA LEU A 469 23.95 -13.82 -29.98
C LEU A 469 23.13 -12.62 -30.47
N ILE A 470 23.60 -11.39 -30.29
CA ILE A 470 22.92 -10.19 -30.75
C ILE A 470 22.88 -10.17 -32.30
N GLU A 471 23.98 -10.49 -32.96
CA GLU A 471 24.07 -10.55 -34.43
C GLU A 471 23.15 -11.62 -35.01
N ARG A 472 23.09 -12.82 -34.41
CA ARG A 472 22.16 -13.88 -34.84
C ARG A 472 20.71 -13.45 -34.65
N SER A 473 20.35 -12.87 -33.53
CA SER A 473 18.97 -12.41 -33.26
C SER A 473 18.51 -11.30 -34.23
N THR A 474 19.44 -10.49 -34.74
CA THR A 474 19.13 -9.48 -35.77
C THR A 474 19.01 -10.08 -37.14
N SER A 475 19.83 -11.08 -37.50
CA SER A 475 19.81 -11.75 -38.80
C SER A 475 18.57 -12.62 -39.01
N GLU A 476 18.10 -13.32 -37.97
CA GLU A 476 16.87 -14.13 -38.03
C GLU A 476 15.60 -13.30 -38.24
N LYS A 477 15.55 -12.07 -37.71
CA LYS A 477 14.42 -11.14 -37.93
C LYS A 477 14.34 -10.60 -39.38
N GLN A 478 15.44 -10.58 -40.10
CA GLN A 478 15.45 -10.17 -41.51
C GLN A 478 14.93 -11.25 -42.48
N TYR A 479 14.95 -12.52 -42.09
CA TYR A 479 14.60 -13.66 -42.99
C TYR A 479 13.20 -14.24 -42.75
N SER A 480 12.39 -13.73 -41.85
CA SER A 480 11.03 -14.20 -41.62
C SER A 480 9.98 -13.28 -42.26
N PRO A 481 9.48 -13.58 -43.48
CA PRO A 481 8.45 -12.79 -44.15
C PRO A 481 7.03 -13.20 -43.74
N CYS A 482 6.78 -13.69 -42.56
CA CYS A 482 5.45 -14.06 -42.08
C CYS A 482 4.84 -13.01 -41.17
N LYS A 483 4.01 -12.22 -41.83
CA LYS A 483 2.83 -11.48 -41.35
C LYS A 483 2.23 -11.94 -40.03
N SER A 484 2.39 -11.11 -39.02
CA SER A 484 1.30 -10.77 -38.10
C SER A 484 1.33 -9.26 -37.86
N VAL A 485 0.45 -8.59 -38.57
CA VAL A 485 0.09 -7.19 -38.43
C VAL A 485 -0.61 -7.09 -37.07
N ASN A 486 0.12 -6.74 -36.05
CA ASN A 486 -0.32 -6.12 -34.81
C ASN A 486 0.73 -6.26 -33.67
N SER A 487 1.95 -5.77 -33.90
CA SER A 487 2.83 -5.42 -32.79
C SER A 487 3.60 -4.16 -33.17
N THR A 488 3.08 -3.06 -32.70
CA THR A 488 3.74 -1.75 -32.69
C THR A 488 4.98 -1.81 -31.81
N SER A 489 6.17 -2.06 -32.42
CA SER A 489 7.42 -1.63 -31.81
C SER A 489 8.60 -1.63 -32.81
N PRO A 490 8.85 -0.51 -33.50
CA PRO A 490 10.09 -0.31 -34.26
C PRO A 490 11.29 0.09 -33.39
N ILE A 491 11.18 0.01 -32.04
CA ILE A 491 12.18 0.55 -31.10
C ILE A 491 13.39 -0.40 -30.88
N PHE A 492 13.30 -1.68 -31.26
CA PHE A 492 14.33 -2.67 -30.92
C PHE A 492 15.56 -2.74 -31.83
N SER A 493 15.54 -2.19 -33.03
CA SER A 493 16.70 -2.26 -33.94
C SER A 493 17.85 -1.31 -33.50
N GLY A 494 17.53 -0.16 -32.94
CA GLY A 494 18.52 0.80 -32.44
C GLY A 494 19.22 0.31 -31.16
N ALA A 495 18.50 -0.34 -30.27
CA ALA A 495 19.04 -0.85 -29.02
C ALA A 495 20.11 -1.95 -29.21
N SER A 496 19.97 -2.81 -30.23
CA SER A 496 20.96 -3.85 -30.54
C SER A 496 22.27 -3.28 -31.07
N ALA A 497 22.22 -2.25 -31.93
CA ALA A 497 23.42 -1.58 -32.44
C ALA A 497 24.21 -0.88 -31.32
N ASP A 498 23.52 -0.17 -30.42
CA ASP A 498 24.12 0.47 -29.24
C ASP A 498 24.79 -0.55 -28.31
N CYS A 499 24.18 -1.73 -28.11
CA CYS A 499 24.79 -2.80 -27.32
C CYS A 499 26.09 -3.32 -27.96
N ILE A 500 26.11 -3.51 -29.28
CA ILE A 500 27.32 -3.96 -30.00
C ILE A 500 28.43 -2.91 -29.91
N GLU A 501 28.13 -1.63 -30.06
CA GLU A 501 29.12 -0.57 -29.90
C GLU A 501 29.69 -0.53 -28.49
N ARG A 502 28.87 -0.70 -27.47
CA ARG A 502 29.31 -0.78 -26.08
C ARG A 502 30.23 -2.00 -25.84
N LEU A 503 29.86 -3.16 -26.36
CA LEU A 503 30.68 -4.37 -26.29
C LEU A 503 32.06 -4.18 -26.96
N ALA A 504 32.09 -3.51 -28.12
CA ALA A 504 33.32 -3.17 -28.81
C ALA A 504 34.22 -2.22 -27.98
N LEU A 505 33.62 -1.24 -27.32
CA LEU A 505 34.34 -0.33 -26.40
C LEU A 505 34.91 -1.09 -25.20
N PHE A 506 34.17 -2.01 -24.58
CA PHE A 506 34.63 -2.82 -23.47
C PHE A 506 35.82 -3.74 -23.89
N ALA A 507 35.74 -4.33 -25.07
CA ALA A 507 36.84 -5.14 -25.61
C ALA A 507 38.10 -4.28 -25.85
N ARG A 508 37.96 -3.06 -26.40
CA ARG A 508 39.08 -2.13 -26.58
C ARG A 508 39.69 -1.71 -25.25
N LEU A 509 38.90 -1.39 -24.22
CA LEU A 509 39.39 -1.03 -22.90
C LEU A 509 40.28 -2.11 -22.27
N ILE A 510 40.06 -3.37 -22.61
CA ILE A 510 40.84 -4.51 -22.08
C ILE A 510 42.06 -4.83 -22.96
N LEU A 511 41.91 -4.77 -24.31
CA LEU A 511 42.93 -5.18 -25.26
C LEU A 511 44.01 -4.12 -25.48
N ASP A 512 43.61 -2.84 -25.52
CA ASP A 512 44.56 -1.76 -25.77
C ASP A 512 45.40 -1.49 -24.54
N THR A 513 46.70 -1.75 -24.67
CA THR A 513 47.68 -1.47 -23.62
C THR A 513 48.08 -0.01 -23.54
N GLU A 514 47.83 0.75 -24.63
CA GLU A 514 48.16 2.18 -24.75
C GLU A 514 47.04 3.11 -24.25
N ILE A 515 45.87 2.56 -23.88
CA ILE A 515 44.80 3.37 -23.29
C ILE A 515 45.31 4.05 -22.02
N GLN A 516 45.31 5.37 -22.04
CA GLN A 516 45.78 6.21 -20.96
C GLN A 516 45.07 5.86 -19.65
N ALA A 517 45.79 5.80 -18.55
CA ALA A 517 45.25 5.56 -17.20
C ALA A 517 44.03 6.48 -16.90
N ALA A 518 44.05 7.71 -17.44
CA ALA A 518 42.95 8.66 -17.35
C ALA A 518 41.61 8.14 -17.94
N THR A 519 41.65 7.35 -19.04
CA THR A 519 40.39 6.77 -19.63
C THR A 519 39.80 5.69 -18.72
N VAL A 520 40.68 4.88 -18.11
CA VAL A 520 40.25 3.86 -17.15
C VAL A 520 39.70 4.51 -15.88
N GLU A 521 40.34 5.58 -15.41
CA GLU A 521 39.86 6.35 -14.26
C GLU A 521 38.52 7.04 -14.53
N ALA A 522 38.35 7.65 -15.70
CA ALA A 522 37.08 8.21 -16.12
C ALA A 522 35.96 7.16 -16.15
N TYR A 523 36.26 5.95 -16.65
CA TYR A 523 35.26 4.88 -16.68
C TYR A 523 34.92 4.32 -15.29
N LEU A 524 35.88 4.19 -14.38
CA LEU A 524 35.68 3.62 -13.05
C LEU A 524 35.19 4.63 -12.01
N SER A 525 35.72 5.86 -12.02
CA SER A 525 35.49 6.85 -10.97
C SER A 525 34.52 7.95 -11.40
N ASP A 526 34.79 8.61 -12.54
CA ASP A 526 34.02 9.78 -12.95
C ASP A 526 32.61 9.41 -13.40
N SER A 527 32.44 8.26 -14.08
CA SER A 527 31.12 7.75 -14.45
C SER A 527 30.27 7.42 -13.23
N LYS A 528 30.89 6.90 -12.15
CA LYS A 528 30.21 6.61 -10.88
C LYS A 528 29.74 7.90 -10.21
N ILE A 529 30.60 8.92 -10.15
CA ILE A 529 30.26 10.21 -9.53
C ILE A 529 29.12 10.88 -10.29
N SER A 530 29.21 10.94 -11.63
CA SER A 530 28.18 11.53 -12.48
C SER A 530 26.84 10.80 -12.36
N PHE A 531 26.85 9.48 -12.32
CA PHE A 531 25.65 8.68 -12.17
C PHE A 531 25.04 8.82 -10.76
N SER A 532 25.85 8.88 -9.70
CA SER A 532 25.38 9.15 -8.33
C SER A 532 24.71 10.52 -8.23
N GLN A 533 25.29 11.54 -8.87
CA GLN A 533 24.70 12.88 -8.93
C GLN A 533 23.36 12.86 -9.66
N TYR A 534 23.28 12.19 -10.81
CA TYR A 534 22.04 12.02 -11.56
C TYR A 534 20.94 11.34 -10.71
N LEU A 535 21.28 10.26 -10.00
CA LEU A 535 20.34 9.56 -9.13
C LEU A 535 19.84 10.41 -7.96
N ARG A 536 20.72 11.24 -7.37
CA ARG A 536 20.33 12.19 -6.31
C ARG A 536 19.39 13.26 -6.85
N HIS A 537 19.65 13.79 -8.03
CA HIS A 537 18.75 14.74 -8.69
C HIS A 537 17.41 14.12 -9.04
N ALA A 538 17.39 12.91 -9.56
CA ALA A 538 16.16 12.17 -9.85
C ALA A 538 15.35 11.88 -8.57
N SER A 539 15.99 11.48 -7.48
CA SER A 539 15.33 11.24 -6.19
C SER A 539 14.78 12.53 -5.59
N ASN A 540 15.51 13.63 -5.68
CA ASN A 540 15.05 14.93 -5.21
C ASN A 540 13.89 15.48 -6.06
N SER A 541 13.88 15.24 -7.36
CA SER A 541 12.78 15.65 -8.23
C SER A 541 11.50 14.83 -7.99
N THR A 542 11.62 13.58 -7.60
CA THR A 542 10.46 12.76 -7.16
C THR A 542 9.97 13.12 -5.76
N LEU A 543 10.84 13.61 -4.88
CA LEU A 543 10.48 14.11 -3.54
C LEU A 543 9.91 15.55 -3.58
N VAL A 544 10.22 16.31 -4.62
CA VAL A 544 9.70 17.69 -4.88
C VAL A 544 8.39 17.65 -5.71
N VAL A 545 7.76 16.51 -5.90
CA VAL A 545 6.32 16.53 -5.90
C VAL A 545 5.91 16.78 -4.43
N GLU A 546 6.17 18.04 -3.97
CA GLU A 546 5.31 18.57 -2.94
C GLU A 546 3.87 18.17 -3.32
N PRO A 547 3.13 17.54 -2.44
CA PRO A 547 1.72 17.75 -2.49
C PRO A 547 1.63 19.27 -2.33
N SER A 548 1.55 20.00 -3.48
CA SER A 548 1.06 21.34 -3.42
C SER A 548 -0.14 21.21 -2.50
N SER A 549 -0.04 21.82 -1.34
CA SER A 549 -1.11 22.12 -0.43
C SER A 549 -2.06 23.12 -1.12
N LYS A 550 -2.49 22.76 -2.31
CA LYS A 550 -3.80 23.11 -2.78
C LYS A 550 -4.68 22.31 -1.85
N ASN A 551 -5.25 23.02 -0.87
CA ASN A 551 -6.48 22.63 -0.24
C ASN A 551 -7.26 21.77 -1.24
N LEU A 552 -7.05 20.46 -1.23
CA LEU A 552 -8.06 19.54 -1.65
C LEU A 552 -9.11 19.71 -0.54
N SER A 553 -9.90 20.80 -0.67
CA SER A 553 -11.27 20.72 -0.26
C SER A 553 -11.70 19.37 -0.81
N THR A 554 -11.93 18.40 0.08
CA THR A 554 -12.69 17.18 -0.23
C THR A 554 -13.72 17.63 -1.24
N PRO A 555 -13.75 17.05 -2.48
CA PRO A 555 -14.75 17.44 -3.44
C PRO A 555 -16.06 17.31 -2.70
N ALA A 556 -16.69 18.44 -2.43
CA ALA A 556 -18.01 18.45 -1.81
C ALA A 556 -18.80 17.50 -2.69
N LEU A 557 -19.31 16.42 -2.10
CA LEU A 557 -20.17 15.47 -2.82
C LEU A 557 -21.18 16.34 -3.55
N ALA A 558 -21.12 16.33 -4.90
CA ALA A 558 -21.98 17.13 -5.74
C ALA A 558 -23.41 16.91 -5.27
N GLN A 559 -24.06 17.97 -4.82
CA GLN A 559 -25.45 17.88 -4.43
C GLN A 559 -26.29 17.80 -5.71
N VAL A 560 -27.45 17.19 -5.62
CA VAL A 560 -28.36 16.97 -6.78
C VAL A 560 -28.64 18.27 -7.54
N ASP A 561 -28.53 19.41 -6.87
CA ASP A 561 -28.81 20.76 -7.41
C ASP A 561 -27.53 21.50 -7.89
N ASP A 562 -26.35 20.86 -7.84
CA ASP A 562 -25.13 21.49 -8.34
C ASP A 562 -25.15 21.57 -9.88
N LEU A 563 -24.93 22.77 -10.40
CA LEU A 563 -24.80 22.99 -11.85
C LEU A 563 -23.55 22.29 -12.38
N ILE A 564 -23.75 21.26 -13.20
CA ILE A 564 -22.69 20.56 -13.89
C ILE A 564 -22.22 21.43 -15.06
N SER A 565 -21.03 22.01 -14.95
CA SER A 565 -20.41 22.76 -16.05
C SER A 565 -19.63 21.80 -16.95
N TRP A 566 -19.97 21.75 -18.23
CA TRP A 566 -19.27 20.99 -19.26
C TRP A 566 -18.25 21.88 -19.96
N ARG A 567 -16.97 21.45 -20.01
CA ARG A 567 -15.96 22.04 -20.90
C ARG A 567 -15.84 21.19 -22.16
N GLN A 568 -16.08 21.79 -23.30
CA GLN A 568 -15.89 21.13 -24.57
C GLN A 568 -14.39 21.20 -24.92
N LEU A 569 -13.71 20.04 -24.88
CA LEU A 569 -12.31 19.92 -25.29
C LEU A 569 -12.24 19.84 -26.81
N ARG A 570 -11.57 20.78 -27.47
CA ARG A 570 -11.25 20.74 -28.90
C ARG A 570 -9.87 20.11 -29.08
N GLN A 571 -9.80 19.03 -29.86
CA GLN A 571 -8.53 18.50 -30.32
C GLN A 571 -7.99 19.40 -31.44
N VAL A 572 -6.84 20.01 -31.20
CA VAL A 572 -6.09 20.71 -32.22
C VAL A 572 -4.93 19.83 -32.64
N THR A 573 -4.97 19.29 -33.84
CA THR A 573 -3.83 18.59 -34.43
C THR A 573 -2.81 19.64 -34.86
N SER A 574 -1.66 19.69 -34.18
CA SER A 574 -0.52 20.49 -34.63
C SER A 574 0.14 19.81 -35.84
N ALA A 575 0.82 20.59 -36.67
CA ALA A 575 1.53 20.09 -37.85
C ALA A 575 2.63 19.04 -37.56
N SER A 576 2.96 18.79 -36.31
CA SER A 576 3.92 17.79 -35.83
C SER A 576 3.25 16.48 -35.37
N GLY A 577 1.94 16.31 -35.52
CA GLY A 577 1.23 15.09 -35.08
C GLY A 577 1.00 14.99 -33.56
N ALA A 578 1.42 15.97 -32.76
CA ALA A 578 1.13 16.00 -31.35
C ALA A 578 -0.29 16.56 -31.10
N VAL A 579 -1.08 15.88 -30.31
CA VAL A 579 -2.43 16.32 -29.92
C VAL A 579 -2.31 17.27 -28.71
N ALA A 580 -2.58 18.55 -28.94
CA ALA A 580 -2.69 19.52 -27.86
C ALA A 580 -4.17 19.73 -27.50
N LEU A 581 -4.47 19.63 -26.22
CA LEU A 581 -5.79 19.96 -25.66
C LEU A 581 -5.78 21.45 -25.31
N CYS A 582 -6.58 22.25 -26.01
CA CYS A 582 -6.77 23.66 -25.70
C CYS A 582 -8.13 23.88 -25.05
N ASP A 583 -8.16 24.69 -23.99
CA ASP A 583 -9.40 25.20 -23.43
C ASP A 583 -10.09 26.11 -24.48
N GLY A 584 -11.24 25.71 -24.90
CA GLY A 584 -12.08 26.57 -25.73
C GLY A 584 -12.70 27.68 -24.85
N ALA A 585 -12.52 28.92 -25.27
CA ALA A 585 -13.13 30.08 -24.64
C ALA A 585 -14.68 30.06 -24.77
#